data_e562f86b7254ff71ec6a4846a92a5960
#
_entry.id   e562f86b7254ff71ec6a4846a92a5960
#
_cell.length_a   1.000
_cell.length_b   1.000
_cell.length_c   1.000
_cell.angle_alpha   90.00
_cell.angle_beta   90.00
_cell.angle_gamma   90.00
#
_symmetry.space_group_name_H-M   'P 1'
#
loop_
_entity.id
_entity.type
_entity.pdbx_description
1 polymer ?
#
loop_
_entity_poly.entity_id
_entity_poly.type
_entity_poly.pdbx_seq_one_letter_code
_entity_poly.pdbx_strand_id
1 'polypeptide(L)'
;MNTRRGSDGQGGGAGARSDSAGEQHLTPDGAGGLLWQPTDETLPTARLGELQMERLREMLRNAYAHVPFYRKKLDELRIKPDDIGCHGDVADLPFTTKSDLRDHYPFGMFARPREEIVRVHASSGTTGNPTTVGYTRADIDTWGDLIARTLAAGGVRPGDLLQNAYGYGLFTGGLGLHFGAERLGCTVVPISGGNTERQLKIMRDFGATALSCTPSYAMYLAEAAHDRGLRPEDLSIRVGFHGAEPWTNEMRAQVEVGLGIDALDIYGLSEMGGPGVAYECLCKDGMHVNEDHYLVEVVDRETLRPLPEGEVGELVFTTLSRQAQPLIRYRTRDLCSLNSDPCRCGRTSIRMSKPIGRSDDMLIIRGVNVFPSQIEEVLIGIPGIEPH
;
A
#
# COMPACT_ATOMS: atom_id res chain seq x y z
N MET A 1 -71.28 -6.62 33.35
CA MET A 1 -70.56 -6.84 34.62
C MET A 1 -69.10 -6.92 34.29
N ASN A 2 -68.43 -5.80 34.48
CA ASN A 2 -67.32 -5.58 35.44
C ASN A 2 -66.12 -6.52 35.20
N THR A 3 -64.90 -6.09 35.09
CA THR A 3 -64.15 -4.90 35.53
C THR A 3 -62.75 -4.97 34.89
N ARG A 4 -62.31 -3.85 34.41
CA ARG A 4 -61.03 -3.14 34.58
C ARG A 4 -59.82 -3.89 35.18
N ARG A 5 -58.68 -3.74 34.53
CA ARG A 5 -57.37 -3.09 34.88
C ARG A 5 -56.28 -3.90 34.18
N GLY A 6 -55.24 -3.37 33.61
CA GLY A 6 -54.57 -2.10 33.68
C GLY A 6 -53.09 -2.33 33.61
N SER A 7 -52.39 -1.58 32.76
CA SER A 7 -50.97 -1.15 32.85
C SER A 7 -49.90 -2.25 33.00
N ASP A 8 -48.81 -2.26 32.41
CA ASP A 8 -47.82 -1.21 32.22
C ASP A 8 -46.85 -1.64 31.12
N GLY A 9 -46.51 -0.70 30.34
CA GLY A 9 -45.41 -0.71 29.43
C GLY A 9 -44.06 -0.79 30.13
N GLN A 10 -43.18 -1.50 29.50
CA GLN A 10 -41.73 -1.22 29.62
C GLN A 10 -41.14 -1.22 28.25
N GLY A 11 -40.63 -0.09 27.86
CA GLY A 11 -39.92 0.20 26.66
C GLY A 11 -38.61 -0.59 26.60
N GLY A 12 -38.49 -1.40 25.57
CA GLY A 12 -37.20 -1.89 25.12
C GLY A 12 -36.41 -0.75 24.49
N GLY A 13 -35.46 -0.22 25.24
CA GLY A 13 -34.51 0.75 24.74
C GLY A 13 -33.73 0.17 23.55
N ALA A 14 -34.00 0.69 22.36
CA ALA A 14 -33.10 0.56 21.24
C ALA A 14 -31.77 1.23 21.65
N GLY A 15 -30.78 0.42 21.93
CA GLY A 15 -29.42 0.90 22.16
C GLY A 15 -28.99 1.67 20.93
N ALA A 16 -28.94 2.98 21.06
CA ALA A 16 -28.30 3.86 20.12
C ALA A 16 -26.84 3.41 20.00
N ARG A 17 -26.49 2.83 18.88
CA ARG A 17 -25.09 2.68 18.50
C ARG A 17 -24.55 4.11 18.43
N SER A 18 -23.59 4.41 19.29
CA SER A 18 -22.81 5.64 19.23
C SER A 18 -21.93 5.55 17.99
N ASP A 19 -22.42 6.00 16.86
CA ASP A 19 -21.62 6.36 15.70
C ASP A 19 -20.88 7.67 16.03
N SER A 20 -19.84 7.56 16.85
CA SER A 20 -18.81 8.59 16.96
C SER A 20 -17.70 8.29 15.94
N ALA A 21 -18.05 8.16 14.67
CA ALA A 21 -17.14 8.50 13.60
C ALA A 21 -17.05 10.01 13.61
N GLY A 22 -16.06 10.57 14.32
CA GLY A 22 -15.74 12.00 14.24
C GLY A 22 -15.62 12.34 12.76
N GLU A 23 -16.33 13.40 12.31
CA GLU A 23 -16.16 13.94 10.96
C GLU A 23 -14.67 14.21 10.75
N GLN A 24 -14.02 13.35 9.98
CA GLN A 24 -12.64 13.56 9.61
C GLN A 24 -12.62 14.66 8.57
N HIS A 25 -12.19 15.85 8.97
CA HIS A 25 -12.08 16.99 8.06
C HIS A 25 -10.84 16.81 7.21
N LEU A 26 -11.06 16.50 5.92
CA LEU A 26 -10.00 16.55 4.91
C LEU A 26 -9.42 17.96 4.85
N THR A 27 -8.10 18.05 4.97
CA THR A 27 -7.39 19.32 4.91
C THR A 27 -6.63 19.41 3.56
N PRO A 28 -6.76 20.53 2.81
CA PRO A 28 -5.95 20.73 1.61
C PRO A 28 -4.46 20.63 1.94
N ASP A 29 -3.71 19.92 1.10
CA ASP A 29 -2.26 19.90 1.15
C ASP A 29 -1.66 21.04 0.30
N GLY A 30 -0.33 21.20 0.35
CA GLY A 30 0.38 22.28 -0.37
C GLY A 30 0.48 22.07 -1.90
N ALA A 31 -0.06 20.98 -2.46
CA ALA A 31 0.15 20.57 -3.86
C ALA A 31 -1.16 20.32 -4.65
N GLY A 32 -2.32 20.62 -4.06
CA GLY A 32 -3.63 20.39 -4.68
C GLY A 32 -4.29 19.05 -4.30
N GLY A 33 -3.61 18.19 -3.55
CA GLY A 33 -4.17 17.02 -2.88
C GLY A 33 -4.78 17.37 -1.52
N LEU A 34 -5.04 16.33 -0.74
CA LEU A 34 -5.65 16.44 0.58
C LEU A 34 -4.90 15.56 1.59
N LEU A 35 -4.97 15.95 2.86
CA LEU A 35 -4.56 15.15 4.02
C LEU A 35 -5.79 14.45 4.59
N TRP A 36 -5.74 13.14 4.73
CA TRP A 36 -6.79 12.32 5.34
C TRP A 36 -6.70 12.34 6.87
N GLN A 37 -5.47 12.20 7.38
CA GLN A 37 -5.13 12.26 8.79
C GLN A 37 -4.07 13.34 9.00
N PRO A 38 -4.44 14.63 8.98
CA PRO A 38 -3.47 15.73 8.97
C PRO A 38 -2.44 15.65 10.10
N THR A 39 -2.88 15.27 11.30
CA THR A 39 -1.99 15.14 12.48
C THR A 39 -0.91 14.09 12.25
N ASP A 40 -1.27 12.94 11.68
CA ASP A 40 -0.33 11.82 11.50
C ASP A 40 0.54 12.00 10.25
N GLU A 41 -0.03 12.54 9.18
CA GLU A 41 0.68 12.78 7.91
C GLU A 41 1.68 13.94 7.99
N THR A 42 1.57 14.81 9.01
CA THR A 42 2.45 15.97 9.23
C THR A 42 3.14 15.93 10.60
N LEU A 43 3.32 14.74 11.18
CA LEU A 43 4.02 14.60 12.46
C LEU A 43 5.45 15.17 12.36
N PRO A 44 5.88 16.00 13.32
CA PRO A 44 7.29 16.37 13.41
C PRO A 44 8.18 15.13 13.56
N THR A 45 9.33 15.11 12.89
CA THR A 45 10.25 13.95 12.85
C THR A 45 10.56 13.38 14.23
N ALA A 46 10.77 14.23 15.24
CA ALA A 46 11.03 13.76 16.62
C ALA A 46 9.84 12.98 17.20
N ARG A 47 8.61 13.46 16.98
CA ARG A 47 7.39 12.78 17.46
C ARG A 47 7.09 11.51 16.67
N LEU A 48 7.37 11.52 15.37
CA LEU A 48 7.28 10.31 14.54
C LEU A 48 8.26 9.24 15.06
N GLY A 49 9.50 9.62 15.35
CA GLY A 49 10.49 8.70 15.91
C GLY A 49 10.08 8.09 17.26
N GLU A 50 9.49 8.88 18.15
CA GLU A 50 8.97 8.38 19.44
C GLU A 50 7.83 7.36 19.20
N LEU A 51 6.88 7.69 18.33
CA LEU A 51 5.77 6.81 17.97
C LEU A 51 6.24 5.50 17.33
N GLN A 52 7.22 5.58 16.41
CA GLN A 52 7.81 4.40 15.78
C GLN A 52 8.44 3.48 16.82
N MET A 53 9.19 4.02 17.79
CA MET A 53 9.83 3.21 18.82
C MET A 53 8.82 2.58 19.79
N GLU A 54 7.75 3.28 20.13
CA GLU A 54 6.65 2.73 20.94
C GLU A 54 6.00 1.55 20.23
N ARG A 55 5.57 1.75 18.98
CA ARG A 55 4.91 0.73 18.16
C ARG A 55 5.84 -0.45 17.85
N LEU A 56 7.11 -0.17 17.59
CA LEU A 56 8.12 -1.22 17.34
C LEU A 56 8.25 -2.16 18.55
N ARG A 57 8.39 -1.62 19.77
CA ARG A 57 8.49 -2.45 20.98
C ARG A 57 7.23 -3.29 21.21
N GLU A 58 6.06 -2.71 21.00
CA GLU A 58 4.78 -3.44 21.10
C GLU A 58 4.72 -4.58 20.07
N MET A 59 5.06 -4.29 18.81
CA MET A 59 5.09 -5.28 17.74
C MET A 59 6.12 -6.39 18.04
N LEU A 60 7.31 -6.05 18.51
CA LEU A 60 8.34 -7.03 18.87
C LEU A 60 7.89 -7.94 20.02
N ARG A 61 7.23 -7.39 21.06
CA ARG A 61 6.64 -8.21 22.15
C ARG A 61 5.58 -9.16 21.61
N ASN A 62 4.70 -8.68 20.72
CA ASN A 62 3.68 -9.49 20.06
C ASN A 62 4.32 -10.62 19.23
N ALA A 63 5.29 -10.30 18.40
CA ALA A 63 6.02 -11.27 17.56
C ALA A 63 6.77 -12.31 18.40
N TYR A 64 7.49 -11.87 19.44
CA TYR A 64 8.22 -12.76 20.35
C TYR A 64 7.30 -13.69 21.13
N ALA A 65 6.17 -13.19 21.63
CA ALA A 65 5.23 -13.97 22.42
C ALA A 65 4.50 -15.04 21.60
N HIS A 66 4.11 -14.73 20.35
CA HIS A 66 3.14 -15.53 19.62
C HIS A 66 3.68 -16.19 18.33
N VAL A 67 4.83 -15.75 17.78
CA VAL A 67 5.41 -16.33 16.57
C VAL A 67 6.69 -17.10 16.90
N PRO A 68 6.65 -18.45 16.94
CA PRO A 68 7.81 -19.27 17.31
C PRO A 68 9.06 -18.99 16.47
N PHE A 69 8.88 -18.69 15.18
CA PHE A 69 9.95 -18.30 14.27
C PHE A 69 10.74 -17.09 14.79
N TYR A 70 10.05 -16.00 15.18
CA TYR A 70 10.72 -14.80 15.69
C TYR A 70 11.31 -15.02 17.07
N ARG A 71 10.61 -15.74 17.94
CA ARG A 71 11.19 -16.10 19.26
C ARG A 71 12.51 -16.80 19.10
N LYS A 72 12.57 -17.83 18.23
CA LYS A 72 13.80 -18.57 17.97
C LYS A 72 14.92 -17.67 17.46
N LYS A 73 14.66 -16.86 16.42
CA LYS A 73 15.66 -15.95 15.83
C LYS A 73 16.19 -14.94 16.85
N LEU A 74 15.30 -14.33 17.63
CA LEU A 74 15.68 -13.35 18.65
C LEU A 74 16.48 -13.99 19.80
N ASP A 75 16.09 -15.19 20.26
CA ASP A 75 16.84 -15.92 21.28
C ASP A 75 18.24 -16.35 20.80
N GLU A 76 18.38 -16.76 19.55
CA GLU A 76 19.68 -17.06 18.91
C GLU A 76 20.62 -15.84 18.90
N LEU A 77 20.07 -14.65 18.65
CA LEU A 77 20.78 -13.37 18.68
C LEU A 77 20.95 -12.83 20.11
N ARG A 78 20.31 -13.44 21.12
CA ARG A 78 20.25 -12.98 22.52
C ARG A 78 19.63 -11.59 22.66
N ILE A 79 18.68 -11.26 21.80
CA ILE A 79 17.93 -9.99 21.80
C ILE A 79 16.57 -10.23 22.44
N LYS A 80 16.17 -9.37 23.37
CA LYS A 80 14.79 -9.30 23.88
C LYS A 80 14.09 -8.06 23.34
N PRO A 81 12.75 -8.08 23.20
CA PRO A 81 11.99 -6.93 22.71
C PRO A 81 12.31 -5.61 23.44
N ASP A 82 12.61 -5.68 24.73
CA ASP A 82 12.89 -4.51 25.56
C ASP A 82 14.34 -4.00 25.46
N ASP A 83 15.23 -4.75 24.80
CA ASP A 83 16.61 -4.32 24.55
C ASP A 83 16.68 -3.25 23.44
N ILE A 84 15.63 -3.15 22.60
CA ILE A 84 15.56 -2.18 21.49
C ILE A 84 15.19 -0.82 22.05
N GLY A 85 16.18 0.02 22.25
CA GLY A 85 16.08 1.34 22.88
C GLY A 85 15.95 2.50 21.89
N CYS A 86 16.57 2.38 20.72
CA CYS A 86 16.63 3.44 19.70
C CYS A 86 16.57 2.87 18.27
N HIS A 87 16.41 3.75 17.26
CA HIS A 87 16.36 3.34 15.85
C HIS A 87 17.64 2.62 15.40
N GLY A 88 18.79 2.97 15.97
CA GLY A 88 20.07 2.31 15.66
C GLY A 88 20.07 0.82 15.96
N ASP A 89 19.32 0.39 16.98
CA ASP A 89 19.24 -1.02 17.40
C ASP A 89 18.43 -1.87 16.40
N VAL A 90 17.66 -1.24 15.51
CA VAL A 90 16.88 -1.96 14.49
C VAL A 90 17.79 -2.76 13.58
N ALA A 91 19.00 -2.27 13.31
CA ALA A 91 19.97 -2.94 12.44
C ALA A 91 20.41 -4.31 13.00
N ASP A 92 20.28 -4.54 14.30
CA ASP A 92 20.63 -5.80 14.96
C ASP A 92 19.50 -6.83 14.91
N LEU A 93 18.28 -6.43 14.55
CA LEU A 93 17.15 -7.33 14.44
C LEU A 93 17.29 -8.26 13.22
N PRO A 94 16.75 -9.50 13.32
CA PRO A 94 16.88 -10.48 12.24
C PRO A 94 16.05 -10.11 11.04
N PHE A 95 16.56 -10.41 9.85
CA PHE A 95 15.79 -10.29 8.62
C PHE A 95 14.73 -11.38 8.49
N THR A 96 13.62 -11.01 7.84
CA THR A 96 12.60 -11.92 7.33
C THR A 96 12.66 -11.95 5.80
N THR A 97 12.55 -13.12 5.21
CA THR A 97 12.56 -13.33 3.76
C THR A 97 11.26 -13.97 3.28
N LYS A 98 11.02 -13.94 1.98
CA LYS A 98 9.88 -14.61 1.36
C LYS A 98 9.91 -16.14 1.58
N SER A 99 11.10 -16.76 1.62
CA SER A 99 11.25 -18.17 1.96
C SER A 99 10.80 -18.46 3.39
N ASP A 100 11.15 -17.61 4.37
CA ASP A 100 10.69 -17.80 5.74
C ASP A 100 9.16 -17.87 5.84
N LEU A 101 8.45 -17.01 5.06
CA LEU A 101 6.98 -17.04 5.01
C LEU A 101 6.43 -18.32 4.37
N ARG A 102 7.06 -18.80 3.31
CA ARG A 102 6.67 -20.04 2.62
C ARG A 102 6.91 -21.29 3.47
N ASP A 103 8.03 -21.33 4.19
CA ASP A 103 8.41 -22.45 5.06
C ASP A 103 7.46 -22.57 6.27
N HIS A 104 6.79 -21.48 6.65
CA HIS A 104 5.82 -21.44 7.73
C HIS A 104 4.36 -21.40 7.24
N TYR A 105 4.13 -21.77 5.98
CA TYR A 105 2.78 -21.91 5.42
C TYR A 105 1.94 -22.96 6.18
N PRO A 106 0.63 -22.76 6.41
CA PRO A 106 -0.12 -21.57 5.99
C PRO A 106 -0.16 -20.45 7.06
N PHE A 107 -0.06 -20.72 8.35
CA PHE A 107 -0.35 -19.78 9.43
C PHE A 107 0.75 -19.68 10.49
N GLY A 108 1.93 -20.27 10.24
CA GLY A 108 3.02 -20.31 11.21
C GLY A 108 3.63 -18.95 11.54
N MET A 109 3.33 -17.92 10.75
CA MET A 109 3.76 -16.54 10.98
C MET A 109 2.67 -15.66 11.60
N PHE A 110 1.52 -16.21 11.96
CA PHE A 110 0.44 -15.43 12.57
C PHE A 110 0.67 -15.28 14.08
N ALA A 111 0.51 -14.05 14.56
CA ALA A 111 0.66 -13.67 15.97
C ALA A 111 -0.69 -13.58 16.70
N ARG A 112 -1.78 -13.94 16.03
CA ARG A 112 -3.14 -13.98 16.60
C ARG A 112 -3.78 -15.34 16.35
N PRO A 113 -4.63 -15.81 17.27
CA PRO A 113 -5.40 -17.04 17.05
C PRO A 113 -6.34 -16.87 15.86
N ARG A 114 -6.70 -17.99 15.23
CA ARG A 114 -7.47 -18.00 13.98
C ARG A 114 -8.84 -17.33 14.12
N GLU A 115 -9.42 -17.37 15.28
CA GLU A 115 -10.73 -16.79 15.62
C GLU A 115 -10.72 -15.25 15.53
N GLU A 116 -9.54 -14.62 15.69
CA GLU A 116 -9.35 -13.18 15.54
C GLU A 116 -9.02 -12.77 14.10
N ILE A 117 -8.71 -13.73 13.22
CA ILE A 117 -8.39 -13.47 11.82
C ILE A 117 -9.67 -13.36 11.01
N VAL A 118 -9.97 -12.14 10.53
CA VAL A 118 -11.21 -11.87 9.77
C VAL A 118 -11.01 -12.01 8.26
N ARG A 119 -9.75 -12.02 7.79
CA ARG A 119 -9.42 -12.16 6.37
C ARG A 119 -8.03 -12.79 6.17
N VAL A 120 -7.91 -13.55 5.09
CA VAL A 120 -6.63 -14.09 4.62
C VAL A 120 -6.51 -13.79 3.14
N HIS A 121 -5.38 -13.23 2.74
CA HIS A 121 -4.94 -13.11 1.36
C HIS A 121 -3.74 -14.03 1.11
N ALA A 122 -3.37 -14.21 -0.15
CA ALA A 122 -2.19 -14.96 -0.52
C ALA A 122 -1.58 -14.40 -1.80
N SER A 123 -0.26 -14.47 -1.91
CA SER A 123 0.43 -14.18 -3.16
C SER A 123 0.19 -15.28 -4.19
N SER A 124 0.25 -14.96 -5.47
CA SER A 124 0.03 -15.89 -6.59
C SER A 124 1.13 -16.95 -6.77
N GLY A 125 2.08 -17.06 -5.85
CA GLY A 125 3.26 -17.95 -5.87
C GLY A 125 3.37 -18.90 -7.06
N THR A 126 4.19 -18.56 -8.05
CA THR A 126 4.38 -19.37 -9.27
C THR A 126 5.17 -20.64 -8.99
N THR A 127 5.88 -20.73 -7.87
CA THR A 127 6.71 -21.87 -7.47
C THR A 127 6.57 -22.14 -5.97
N GLY A 128 5.92 -23.24 -5.60
CA GLY A 128 5.79 -23.70 -4.21
C GLY A 128 4.56 -23.14 -3.47
N ASN A 129 4.60 -23.18 -2.12
CA ASN A 129 3.51 -22.66 -1.30
C ASN A 129 3.37 -21.15 -1.48
N PRO A 130 2.12 -20.63 -1.57
CA PRO A 130 1.91 -19.18 -1.58
C PRO A 130 2.30 -18.57 -0.22
N THR A 131 2.63 -17.27 -0.21
CA THR A 131 2.73 -16.54 1.05
C THR A 131 1.34 -16.13 1.49
N THR A 132 0.92 -16.57 2.69
CA THR A 132 -0.38 -16.19 3.26
C THR A 132 -0.23 -14.94 4.12
N VAL A 133 -1.25 -14.10 4.10
CA VAL A 133 -1.29 -12.84 4.86
C VAL A 133 -2.60 -12.75 5.61
N GLY A 134 -2.51 -12.71 6.94
CA GLY A 134 -3.66 -12.61 7.83
C GLY A 134 -3.96 -11.17 8.24
N TYR A 135 -5.23 -10.91 8.55
CA TYR A 135 -5.69 -9.61 9.04
C TYR A 135 -6.68 -9.78 10.18
N THR A 136 -6.46 -9.04 11.27
CA THR A 136 -7.49 -8.77 12.27
C THR A 136 -8.45 -7.69 11.78
N ARG A 137 -9.50 -7.39 12.54
CA ARG A 137 -10.37 -6.24 12.24
C ARG A 137 -9.58 -4.94 12.28
N ALA A 138 -8.73 -4.75 13.29
CA ALA A 138 -7.89 -3.57 13.41
C ALA A 138 -6.89 -3.43 12.23
N ASP A 139 -6.32 -4.53 11.74
CA ASP A 139 -5.46 -4.51 10.55
C ASP A 139 -6.22 -4.02 9.31
N ILE A 140 -7.50 -4.45 9.14
CA ILE A 140 -8.35 -4.00 8.03
C ILE A 140 -8.68 -2.52 8.15
N ASP A 141 -9.00 -2.03 9.35
CA ASP A 141 -9.35 -0.64 9.59
C ASP A 141 -8.14 0.27 9.32
N THR A 142 -6.95 -0.11 9.83
CA THR A 142 -5.68 0.58 9.54
C THR A 142 -5.41 0.60 8.04
N TRP A 143 -5.55 -0.53 7.36
CA TRP A 143 -5.32 -0.60 5.92
C TRP A 143 -6.26 0.31 5.13
N GLY A 144 -7.54 0.38 5.55
CA GLY A 144 -8.50 1.32 4.99
C GLY A 144 -8.04 2.77 5.12
N ASP A 145 -7.52 3.17 6.29
CA ASP A 145 -6.99 4.52 6.51
C ASP A 145 -5.76 4.83 5.66
N LEU A 146 -4.82 3.88 5.51
CA LEU A 146 -3.63 4.06 4.68
C LEU A 146 -3.97 4.25 3.19
N ILE A 147 -4.96 3.52 2.70
CA ILE A 147 -5.45 3.71 1.33
C ILE A 147 -6.24 5.02 1.20
N ALA A 148 -7.02 5.41 2.21
CA ALA A 148 -7.69 6.71 2.20
C ALA A 148 -6.68 7.87 2.14
N ARG A 149 -5.53 7.80 2.85
CA ARG A 149 -4.40 8.74 2.70
C ARG A 149 -3.88 8.77 1.27
N THR A 150 -3.66 7.58 0.67
CA THR A 150 -3.19 7.42 -0.71
C THR A 150 -4.10 8.13 -1.70
N LEU A 151 -5.41 7.88 -1.61
CA LEU A 151 -6.40 8.47 -2.50
C LEU A 151 -6.55 9.98 -2.28
N ALA A 152 -6.57 10.42 -1.02
CA ALA A 152 -6.64 11.84 -0.67
C ALA A 152 -5.42 12.62 -1.17
N ALA A 153 -4.22 12.05 -1.10
CA ALA A 153 -3.00 12.66 -1.64
C ALA A 153 -3.07 12.94 -3.15
N GLY A 154 -3.81 12.12 -3.90
CA GLY A 154 -4.15 12.34 -5.30
C GLY A 154 -5.36 13.25 -5.52
N GLY A 155 -5.89 13.87 -4.48
CA GLY A 155 -7.02 14.81 -4.57
C GLY A 155 -8.40 14.17 -4.69
N VAL A 156 -8.52 12.86 -4.40
CA VAL A 156 -9.83 12.18 -4.32
C VAL A 156 -10.56 12.63 -3.06
N ARG A 157 -11.87 12.80 -3.16
CA ARG A 157 -12.73 13.38 -2.11
C ARG A 157 -13.96 12.50 -1.84
N PRO A 158 -14.61 12.65 -0.71
CA PRO A 158 -15.93 12.07 -0.50
C PRO A 158 -16.90 12.43 -1.63
N GLY A 159 -17.64 11.43 -2.12
CA GLY A 159 -18.53 11.58 -3.26
C GLY A 159 -17.90 11.34 -4.63
N ASP A 160 -16.58 11.25 -4.72
CA ASP A 160 -15.90 10.79 -5.95
C ASP A 160 -16.26 9.33 -6.28
N LEU A 161 -16.16 8.96 -7.56
CA LEU A 161 -16.39 7.62 -8.03
C LEU A 161 -15.08 6.99 -8.47
N LEU A 162 -14.61 5.99 -7.70
CA LEU A 162 -13.42 5.20 -8.04
C LEU A 162 -13.81 3.98 -8.87
N GLN A 163 -13.35 3.92 -10.12
CA GLN A 163 -13.38 2.68 -10.90
C GLN A 163 -12.17 1.82 -10.52
N ASN A 164 -12.43 0.72 -9.81
CA ASN A 164 -11.38 -0.19 -9.37
C ASN A 164 -11.24 -1.36 -10.34
N ALA A 165 -10.23 -1.29 -11.19
CA ALA A 165 -9.91 -2.29 -12.21
C ALA A 165 -8.79 -3.25 -11.79
N TYR A 166 -8.37 -3.25 -10.51
CA TYR A 166 -7.58 -4.34 -9.96
C TYR A 166 -8.41 -5.60 -9.73
N GLY A 167 -7.78 -6.76 -9.91
CA GLY A 167 -8.43 -8.06 -9.66
C GLY A 167 -8.86 -8.23 -8.20
N TYR A 168 -10.07 -8.76 -8.02
CA TYR A 168 -10.58 -9.19 -6.71
C TYR A 168 -10.32 -10.68 -6.49
N GLY A 169 -9.91 -11.07 -5.29
CA GLY A 169 -9.61 -12.46 -4.95
C GLY A 169 -8.54 -12.57 -3.88
N LEU A 170 -7.62 -13.52 -4.01
CA LEU A 170 -6.54 -13.72 -3.06
C LEU A 170 -5.50 -12.58 -3.09
N PHE A 171 -5.38 -11.90 -4.22
CA PHE A 171 -4.53 -10.71 -4.36
C PHE A 171 -5.08 -9.51 -3.56
N THR A 172 -4.17 -8.72 -3.00
CA THR A 172 -4.55 -7.64 -2.07
C THR A 172 -5.02 -6.35 -2.74
N GLY A 173 -4.60 -6.11 -4.00
CA GLY A 173 -4.81 -4.82 -4.68
C GLY A 173 -6.27 -4.40 -4.78
N GLY A 174 -7.15 -5.26 -5.33
CA GLY A 174 -8.55 -4.92 -5.53
C GLY A 174 -9.29 -4.58 -4.24
N LEU A 175 -9.20 -5.44 -3.22
CA LEU A 175 -9.86 -5.21 -1.95
C LEU A 175 -9.26 -4.06 -1.15
N GLY A 176 -7.93 -3.83 -1.23
CA GLY A 176 -7.28 -2.71 -0.57
C GLY A 176 -7.84 -1.37 -1.04
N LEU A 177 -7.78 -1.14 -2.35
CA LEU A 177 -8.31 0.10 -2.96
C LEU A 177 -9.81 0.28 -2.70
N HIS A 178 -10.58 -0.82 -2.75
CA HIS A 178 -12.02 -0.82 -2.48
C HIS A 178 -12.32 -0.29 -1.06
N PHE A 179 -11.77 -0.93 -0.03
CA PHE A 179 -12.05 -0.55 1.36
C PHE A 179 -11.54 0.86 1.71
N GLY A 180 -10.38 1.24 1.18
CA GLY A 180 -9.86 2.59 1.39
C GLY A 180 -10.72 3.67 0.73
N ALA A 181 -11.23 3.41 -0.46
CA ALA A 181 -12.14 4.34 -1.14
C ALA A 181 -13.48 4.48 -0.39
N GLU A 182 -14.07 3.36 0.07
CA GLU A 182 -15.27 3.41 0.91
C GLU A 182 -14.99 4.16 2.24
N ARG A 183 -13.81 3.94 2.84
CA ARG A 183 -13.37 4.63 4.06
C ARG A 183 -13.26 6.14 3.86
N LEU A 184 -12.77 6.57 2.69
CA LEU A 184 -12.70 7.98 2.28
C LEU A 184 -14.09 8.60 2.00
N GLY A 185 -15.12 7.77 1.78
CA GLY A 185 -16.46 8.22 1.43
C GLY A 185 -16.72 8.29 -0.09
N CYS A 186 -15.95 7.53 -0.87
CA CYS A 186 -16.14 7.41 -2.32
C CYS A 186 -17.17 6.34 -2.66
N THR A 187 -17.78 6.47 -3.85
CA THR A 187 -18.48 5.36 -4.49
C THR A 187 -17.47 4.49 -5.24
N VAL A 188 -17.50 3.17 -5.02
CA VAL A 188 -16.60 2.24 -5.70
C VAL A 188 -17.33 1.46 -6.77
N VAL A 189 -16.79 1.43 -7.99
CA VAL A 189 -17.19 0.50 -9.05
C VAL A 189 -16.22 -0.68 -9.04
N PRO A 190 -16.60 -1.85 -8.48
CA PRO A 190 -15.71 -3.00 -8.34
C PRO A 190 -15.69 -3.83 -9.62
N ILE A 191 -15.24 -3.21 -10.72
CA ILE A 191 -15.34 -3.79 -12.07
C ILE A 191 -14.33 -4.93 -12.29
N SER A 192 -13.25 -4.98 -11.49
CA SER A 192 -12.14 -5.92 -11.65
C SER A 192 -11.36 -5.71 -12.96
N GLY A 193 -10.33 -6.52 -13.22
CA GLY A 193 -9.54 -6.43 -14.45
C GLY A 193 -10.24 -7.04 -15.68
N GLY A 194 -9.77 -6.65 -16.87
CA GLY A 194 -10.22 -7.20 -18.14
C GLY A 194 -11.50 -6.56 -18.69
N ASN A 195 -11.95 -7.05 -19.86
CA ASN A 195 -13.11 -6.54 -20.61
C ASN A 195 -13.07 -5.02 -20.86
N THR A 196 -12.09 -4.58 -21.62
CA THR A 196 -11.76 -3.17 -21.85
C THR A 196 -12.92 -2.34 -22.41
N GLU A 197 -13.76 -2.90 -23.27
CA GLU A 197 -14.95 -2.20 -23.78
C GLU A 197 -15.92 -1.84 -22.66
N ARG A 198 -16.15 -2.81 -21.76
CA ARG A 198 -17.01 -2.60 -20.59
C ARG A 198 -16.39 -1.59 -19.63
N GLN A 199 -15.05 -1.61 -19.46
CA GLN A 199 -14.33 -0.64 -18.65
C GLN A 199 -14.58 0.80 -19.14
N LEU A 200 -14.33 1.07 -20.41
CA LEU A 200 -14.50 2.39 -21.01
C LEU A 200 -15.96 2.83 -21.00
N LYS A 201 -16.89 1.91 -21.30
CA LYS A 201 -18.32 2.19 -21.25
C LYS A 201 -18.77 2.62 -19.86
N ILE A 202 -18.42 1.86 -18.82
CA ILE A 202 -18.82 2.15 -17.44
C ILE A 202 -18.13 3.41 -16.93
N MET A 203 -16.84 3.60 -17.23
CA MET A 203 -16.08 4.79 -16.90
C MET A 203 -16.79 6.06 -17.36
N ARG A 204 -17.26 6.07 -18.61
CA ARG A 204 -18.01 7.18 -19.18
C ARG A 204 -19.43 7.28 -18.63
N ASP A 205 -20.19 6.18 -18.66
CA ASP A 205 -21.62 6.21 -18.33
C ASP A 205 -21.87 6.51 -16.84
N PHE A 206 -20.96 6.10 -15.96
CA PHE A 206 -21.07 6.35 -14.52
C PHE A 206 -20.34 7.64 -14.11
N GLY A 207 -19.56 8.25 -15.00
CA GLY A 207 -18.78 9.45 -14.68
C GLY A 207 -17.69 9.20 -13.65
N ALA A 208 -16.92 8.10 -13.83
CA ALA A 208 -15.81 7.79 -12.92
C ALA A 208 -14.83 8.97 -12.86
N THR A 209 -14.44 9.38 -11.65
CA THR A 209 -13.53 10.52 -11.41
C THR A 209 -12.12 10.07 -11.05
N ALA A 210 -11.96 8.83 -10.61
CA ALA A 210 -10.68 8.21 -10.29
C ALA A 210 -10.61 6.78 -10.84
N LEU A 211 -9.41 6.34 -11.22
CA LEU A 211 -9.12 5.00 -11.73
C LEU A 211 -8.06 4.33 -10.86
N SER A 212 -8.18 3.04 -10.61
CA SER A 212 -7.09 2.24 -10.06
C SER A 212 -6.90 0.96 -10.86
N CYS A 213 -5.68 0.74 -11.37
CA CYS A 213 -5.29 -0.43 -12.14
C CYS A 213 -3.76 -0.52 -12.24
N THR A 214 -3.24 -1.61 -12.82
CA THR A 214 -1.81 -1.70 -13.15
C THR A 214 -1.44 -0.67 -14.22
N PRO A 215 -0.17 -0.20 -14.26
CA PRO A 215 0.30 0.74 -15.29
C PRO A 215 0.08 0.23 -16.72
N SER A 216 0.44 -1.02 -17.00
CA SER A 216 0.24 -1.64 -18.31
C SER A 216 -1.25 -1.64 -18.74
N TYR A 217 -2.15 -1.89 -17.77
CA TYR A 217 -3.58 -1.85 -18.08
C TYR A 217 -4.09 -0.42 -18.30
N ALA A 218 -3.54 0.58 -17.61
CA ALA A 218 -3.84 1.99 -17.87
C ALA A 218 -3.42 2.41 -19.29
N MET A 219 -2.24 1.97 -19.75
CA MET A 219 -1.77 2.15 -21.13
C MET A 219 -2.76 1.55 -22.11
N TYR A 220 -3.13 0.29 -21.90
CA TYR A 220 -4.07 -0.41 -22.77
C TYR A 220 -5.46 0.26 -22.79
N LEU A 221 -5.92 0.81 -21.67
CA LEU A 221 -7.15 1.61 -21.62
C LEU A 221 -7.03 2.91 -22.43
N ALA A 222 -5.89 3.59 -22.37
CA ALA A 222 -5.62 4.80 -23.14
C ALA A 222 -5.66 4.53 -24.66
N GLU A 223 -4.96 3.50 -25.11
CA GLU A 223 -4.96 3.06 -26.51
C GLU A 223 -6.37 2.67 -26.97
N ALA A 224 -7.07 1.85 -26.20
CA ALA A 224 -8.42 1.41 -26.54
C ALA A 224 -9.45 2.57 -26.55
N ALA A 225 -9.25 3.61 -25.74
CA ALA A 225 -10.05 4.83 -25.79
C ALA A 225 -9.79 5.58 -27.10
N HIS A 226 -8.52 5.77 -27.47
CA HIS A 226 -8.11 6.42 -28.71
C HIS A 226 -8.70 5.72 -29.94
N ASP A 227 -8.56 4.40 -30.02
CA ASP A 227 -9.07 3.58 -31.16
C ASP A 227 -10.59 3.69 -31.33
N ARG A 228 -11.33 4.01 -30.27
CA ARG A 228 -12.76 4.22 -30.27
C ARG A 228 -13.17 5.68 -30.47
N GLY A 229 -12.21 6.55 -30.72
CA GLY A 229 -12.42 7.99 -30.87
C GLY A 229 -12.89 8.69 -29.58
N LEU A 230 -12.68 8.07 -28.42
CA LEU A 230 -12.89 8.71 -27.12
C LEU A 230 -11.70 9.62 -26.82
N ARG A 231 -11.98 10.87 -26.56
CA ARG A 231 -10.97 11.84 -26.14
C ARG A 231 -10.95 11.94 -24.61
N PRO A 232 -9.87 12.43 -24.02
CA PRO A 232 -9.81 12.67 -22.57
C PRO A 232 -11.01 13.48 -22.04
N GLU A 233 -11.48 14.48 -22.80
CA GLU A 233 -12.61 15.33 -22.44
C GLU A 233 -13.96 14.60 -22.42
N ASP A 234 -14.05 13.43 -23.03
CA ASP A 234 -15.25 12.59 -23.03
C ASP A 234 -15.33 11.71 -21.76
N LEU A 235 -14.25 11.73 -20.94
CA LEU A 235 -14.13 11.03 -19.67
C LEU A 235 -14.12 12.03 -18.51
N SER A 236 -14.60 11.62 -17.35
CA SER A 236 -14.60 12.45 -16.11
C SER A 236 -13.42 12.15 -15.19
N ILE A 237 -12.57 11.20 -15.57
CA ILE A 237 -11.42 10.80 -14.74
C ILE A 237 -10.44 11.96 -14.69
N ARG A 238 -9.86 12.22 -13.51
CA ARG A 238 -8.84 13.24 -13.30
C ARG A 238 -7.56 12.70 -12.64
N VAL A 239 -7.62 11.50 -12.04
CA VAL A 239 -6.49 10.88 -11.36
C VAL A 239 -6.53 9.37 -11.51
N GLY A 240 -5.35 8.76 -11.66
CA GLY A 240 -5.15 7.32 -11.66
C GLY A 240 -4.12 6.88 -10.60
N PHE A 241 -4.38 5.74 -9.98
CA PHE A 241 -3.49 5.12 -8.98
C PHE A 241 -2.97 3.80 -9.54
N HIS A 242 -1.67 3.76 -9.83
CA HIS A 242 -1.04 2.68 -10.57
C HIS A 242 0.10 2.06 -9.77
N GLY A 243 0.21 0.74 -9.80
CA GLY A 243 1.24 -0.02 -9.10
C GLY A 243 1.11 -1.52 -9.34
N ALA A 244 1.74 -2.32 -8.50
CA ALA A 244 1.87 -3.77 -8.58
C ALA A 244 2.87 -4.27 -9.66
N GLU A 245 3.36 -3.42 -10.52
CA GLU A 245 4.41 -3.68 -11.49
C GLU A 245 5.27 -2.40 -11.66
N PRO A 246 6.54 -2.51 -12.06
CA PRO A 246 7.34 -1.35 -12.40
C PRO A 246 6.82 -0.69 -13.69
N TRP A 247 7.02 0.62 -13.81
CA TRP A 247 6.69 1.39 -15.00
C TRP A 247 7.57 2.62 -15.14
N THR A 248 7.76 3.07 -16.38
CA THR A 248 8.68 4.18 -16.71
C THR A 248 7.97 5.53 -16.68
N ASN A 249 8.74 6.61 -16.70
CA ASN A 249 8.18 7.95 -16.82
C ASN A 249 7.55 8.18 -18.20
N GLU A 250 8.06 7.50 -19.23
CA GLU A 250 7.53 7.51 -20.58
C GLU A 250 6.13 6.88 -20.62
N MET A 251 5.94 5.72 -19.98
CA MET A 251 4.62 5.10 -19.80
C MET A 251 3.68 6.03 -19.05
N ARG A 252 4.15 6.67 -17.96
CA ARG A 252 3.37 7.66 -17.22
C ARG A 252 2.85 8.77 -18.13
N ALA A 253 3.75 9.39 -18.90
CA ALA A 253 3.41 10.48 -19.79
C ALA A 253 2.36 10.05 -20.85
N GLN A 254 2.46 8.83 -21.38
CA GLN A 254 1.50 8.30 -22.33
C GLN A 254 0.13 8.07 -21.68
N VAL A 255 0.08 7.50 -20.47
CA VAL A 255 -1.17 7.32 -19.70
C VAL A 255 -1.82 8.68 -19.40
N GLU A 256 -1.03 9.66 -18.97
CA GLU A 256 -1.51 11.00 -18.64
C GLU A 256 -2.10 11.72 -19.85
N VAL A 257 -1.41 11.65 -20.98
CA VAL A 257 -1.91 12.25 -22.24
C VAL A 257 -3.13 11.49 -22.76
N GLY A 258 -3.09 10.16 -22.78
CA GLY A 258 -4.14 9.32 -23.38
C GLY A 258 -5.45 9.33 -22.61
N LEU A 259 -5.40 9.44 -21.28
CA LEU A 259 -6.60 9.46 -20.42
C LEU A 259 -6.92 10.85 -19.85
N GLY A 260 -6.02 11.84 -19.96
CA GLY A 260 -6.21 13.19 -19.41
C GLY A 260 -6.17 13.25 -17.89
N ILE A 261 -5.30 12.48 -17.27
CA ILE A 261 -5.26 12.28 -15.81
C ILE A 261 -3.90 12.64 -15.20
N ASP A 262 -3.87 12.87 -13.90
CA ASP A 262 -2.65 12.73 -13.11
C ASP A 262 -2.44 11.24 -12.79
N ALA A 263 -1.36 10.63 -13.25
CA ALA A 263 -1.03 9.24 -12.99
C ALA A 263 -0.03 9.13 -11.84
N LEU A 264 -0.46 8.54 -10.73
CA LEU A 264 0.28 8.45 -9.46
C LEU A 264 0.71 7.02 -9.17
N ASP A 265 1.95 6.89 -8.67
CA ASP A 265 2.51 5.63 -8.26
C ASP A 265 2.04 5.24 -6.86
N ILE A 266 1.71 3.96 -6.68
CA ILE A 266 1.40 3.38 -5.38
C ILE A 266 2.24 2.13 -5.17
N TYR A 267 2.80 1.99 -3.98
CA TYR A 267 3.65 0.87 -3.63
C TYR A 267 3.07 0.05 -2.49
N GLY A 268 3.25 -1.26 -2.60
CA GLY A 268 2.95 -2.21 -1.56
C GLY A 268 3.18 -3.65 -2.01
N LEU A 269 3.21 -4.53 -1.04
CA LEU A 269 3.41 -5.97 -1.20
C LEU A 269 2.31 -6.69 -0.43
N SER A 270 1.86 -7.84 -0.94
CA SER A 270 0.89 -8.67 -0.20
C SER A 270 1.39 -8.96 1.21
N GLU A 271 2.66 -9.29 1.36
CA GLU A 271 3.31 -9.59 2.63
C GLU A 271 3.23 -8.43 3.64
N MET A 272 3.30 -7.18 3.14
CA MET A 272 3.18 -5.97 3.97
C MET A 272 1.73 -5.55 4.21
N GLY A 273 0.78 -6.29 3.69
CA GLY A 273 -0.65 -6.02 3.82
C GLY A 273 -1.31 -5.46 2.57
N GLY A 274 -0.60 -5.36 1.46
CA GLY A 274 -1.11 -4.88 0.18
C GLY A 274 -0.67 -3.45 -0.15
N PRO A 275 -1.38 -2.74 -1.05
CA PRO A 275 -1.12 -1.34 -1.34
C PRO A 275 -1.32 -0.47 -0.08
N GLY A 276 -0.73 0.73 -0.07
CA GLY A 276 -0.79 1.65 1.06
C GLY A 276 0.44 1.61 1.96
N VAL A 277 1.56 0.99 1.51
CA VAL A 277 2.86 1.11 2.18
C VAL A 277 3.47 2.47 1.86
N ALA A 278 3.50 2.83 0.57
CA ALA A 278 3.92 4.14 0.11
C ALA A 278 3.09 4.60 -1.10
N TYR A 279 3.04 5.92 -1.33
CA TYR A 279 2.23 6.54 -2.38
C TYR A 279 2.79 7.89 -2.82
N GLU A 280 2.60 8.24 -4.07
CA GLU A 280 2.86 9.59 -4.55
C GLU A 280 1.72 10.56 -4.16
N CYS A 281 2.11 11.80 -3.85
CA CYS A 281 1.21 12.96 -3.90
C CYS A 281 1.29 13.64 -5.27
N LEU A 282 0.49 14.68 -5.49
CA LEU A 282 0.47 15.43 -6.76
C LEU A 282 1.78 16.14 -7.09
N CYS A 283 2.77 16.18 -6.18
CA CYS A 283 4.13 16.66 -6.49
C CYS A 283 4.90 15.69 -7.41
N LYS A 284 4.55 14.38 -7.40
CA LYS A 284 5.22 13.32 -8.18
C LYS A 284 6.74 13.28 -7.97
N ASP A 285 7.16 13.50 -6.72
CA ASP A 285 8.57 13.59 -6.32
C ASP A 285 8.91 12.51 -5.29
N GLY A 286 8.74 11.25 -5.72
CA GLY A 286 8.86 10.06 -4.88
C GLY A 286 7.59 9.74 -4.07
N MET A 287 7.57 8.54 -3.50
CA MET A 287 6.44 8.00 -2.77
C MET A 287 6.61 8.18 -1.26
N HIS A 288 5.69 8.87 -0.62
CA HIS A 288 5.61 9.02 0.83
C HIS A 288 5.38 7.66 1.48
N VAL A 289 6.28 7.24 2.37
CA VAL A 289 6.10 6.04 3.19
C VAL A 289 5.17 6.37 4.36
N ASN A 290 4.23 5.48 4.67
CA ASN A 290 3.41 5.60 5.87
C ASN A 290 4.23 5.19 7.11
N GLU A 291 5.18 6.05 7.52
CA GLU A 291 6.20 5.78 8.52
C GLU A 291 5.66 5.59 9.94
N ASP A 292 4.47 6.06 10.20
CA ASP A 292 3.79 5.77 11.46
C ASP A 292 3.33 4.30 11.56
N HIS A 293 3.25 3.57 10.44
CA HIS A 293 2.88 2.15 10.36
C HIS A 293 3.99 1.23 9.87
N TYR A 294 5.01 1.79 9.22
CA TYR A 294 6.15 1.04 8.66
C TYR A 294 7.46 1.74 9.00
N LEU A 295 8.42 1.01 9.51
CA LEU A 295 9.79 1.48 9.55
C LEU A 295 10.49 1.00 8.29
N VAL A 296 11.12 1.91 7.57
CA VAL A 296 11.78 1.66 6.30
C VAL A 296 13.30 1.81 6.42
N GLU A 297 14.01 0.90 5.80
CA GLU A 297 15.47 0.92 5.66
C GLU A 297 15.84 0.65 4.21
N VAL A 298 16.96 1.20 3.77
CA VAL A 298 17.65 0.76 2.54
C VAL A 298 18.97 0.15 2.98
N VAL A 299 19.24 -1.09 2.53
CA VAL A 299 20.45 -1.81 2.92
C VAL A 299 21.30 -2.18 1.71
N ASP A 300 22.60 -2.23 1.92
CA ASP A 300 23.52 -2.78 0.95
C ASP A 300 23.21 -4.26 0.68
N ARG A 301 23.18 -4.68 -0.56
CA ARG A 301 22.74 -6.02 -0.98
C ARG A 301 23.65 -7.15 -0.50
N GLU A 302 24.94 -6.87 -0.34
CA GLU A 302 25.99 -7.86 0.00
C GLU A 302 26.23 -7.89 1.50
N THR A 303 26.44 -6.71 2.10
CA THR A 303 26.78 -6.59 3.53
C THR A 303 25.56 -6.58 4.43
N LEU A 304 24.37 -6.27 3.87
CA LEU A 304 23.08 -6.10 4.57
C LEU A 304 23.10 -5.00 5.64
N ARG A 305 24.05 -4.07 5.53
CA ARG A 305 24.12 -2.91 6.42
C ARG A 305 23.26 -1.76 5.87
N PRO A 306 22.64 -0.97 6.74
CA PRO A 306 21.92 0.23 6.32
C PRO A 306 22.83 1.16 5.51
N LEU A 307 22.27 1.72 4.44
CA LEU A 307 22.90 2.73 3.60
C LEU A 307 22.43 4.13 3.98
N PRO A 308 23.27 5.16 3.76
CA PRO A 308 22.84 6.54 3.87
C PRO A 308 21.68 6.89 2.91
N GLU A 309 20.93 7.95 3.25
CA GLU A 309 19.93 8.50 2.35
C GLU A 309 20.52 8.88 1.00
N GLY A 310 19.73 8.71 -0.06
CA GLY A 310 20.12 8.95 -1.45
C GLY A 310 20.87 7.80 -2.12
N GLU A 311 21.46 6.88 -1.35
CA GLU A 311 22.10 5.70 -1.93
C GLU A 311 21.05 4.63 -2.30
N VAL A 312 21.29 3.95 -3.41
CA VAL A 312 20.42 2.87 -3.91
C VAL A 312 20.82 1.54 -3.29
N GLY A 313 19.86 0.89 -2.65
CA GLY A 313 20.04 -0.44 -2.07
C GLY A 313 18.74 -1.22 -2.00
N GLU A 314 18.77 -2.37 -1.33
CA GLU A 314 17.58 -3.20 -1.13
C GLU A 314 16.67 -2.59 -0.08
N LEU A 315 15.40 -2.41 -0.44
CA LEU A 315 14.37 -1.89 0.44
C LEU A 315 13.95 -2.94 1.47
N VAL A 316 13.90 -2.52 2.72
CA VAL A 316 13.54 -3.38 3.86
C VAL A 316 12.48 -2.68 4.70
N PHE A 317 11.45 -3.42 5.10
CA PHE A 317 10.38 -2.90 5.96
C PHE A 317 10.22 -3.69 7.24
N THR A 318 9.95 -2.97 8.32
CA THR A 318 9.43 -3.54 9.57
C THR A 318 8.01 -2.99 9.79
N THR A 319 7.02 -3.87 9.97
CA THR A 319 5.65 -3.43 10.29
C THR A 319 5.58 -2.98 11.73
N LEU A 320 4.88 -1.88 12.00
CA LEU A 320 4.77 -1.31 13.35
C LEU A 320 3.41 -1.54 14.00
N SER A 321 2.36 -1.68 13.20
CA SER A 321 0.97 -1.77 13.70
C SER A 321 0.23 -3.05 13.31
N ARG A 322 0.88 -3.97 12.57
CA ARG A 322 0.26 -5.23 12.14
C ARG A 322 0.09 -6.19 13.32
N GLN A 323 -1.17 -6.54 13.62
CA GLN A 323 -1.49 -7.44 14.74
C GLN A 323 -1.47 -8.90 14.33
N ALA A 324 -2.08 -9.23 13.18
CA ALA A 324 -2.21 -10.61 12.73
C ALA A 324 -0.87 -11.23 12.34
N GLN A 325 -0.06 -10.49 11.62
CA GLN A 325 1.19 -10.98 11.04
C GLN A 325 2.25 -9.89 11.07
N PRO A 326 2.95 -9.72 12.20
CA PRO A 326 4.08 -8.81 12.29
C PRO A 326 5.22 -9.28 11.39
N LEU A 327 5.92 -8.34 10.75
CA LEU A 327 7.13 -8.62 9.96
C LEU A 327 8.28 -7.76 10.49
N ILE A 328 9.38 -8.40 10.82
CA ILE A 328 10.62 -7.78 11.27
C ILE A 328 11.60 -7.77 10.10
N ARG A 329 12.08 -6.59 9.70
CA ARG A 329 13.08 -6.37 8.64
C ARG A 329 12.86 -7.25 7.41
N TYR A 330 11.66 -7.15 6.82
CA TYR A 330 11.29 -7.92 5.64
C TYR A 330 12.05 -7.43 4.41
N ARG A 331 12.82 -8.32 3.80
CA ARG A 331 13.58 -8.04 2.58
C ARG A 331 12.68 -8.12 1.36
N THR A 332 12.40 -6.97 0.74
CA THR A 332 11.48 -6.88 -0.41
C THR A 332 12.11 -7.35 -1.71
N ARG A 333 13.43 -7.26 -1.80
CA ARG A 333 14.23 -7.40 -3.02
C ARG A 333 14.12 -6.22 -3.99
N ASP A 334 13.24 -5.26 -3.75
CA ASP A 334 13.13 -4.05 -4.56
C ASP A 334 14.30 -3.11 -4.27
N LEU A 335 14.80 -2.46 -5.31
CA LEU A 335 15.94 -1.53 -5.23
C LEU A 335 15.45 -0.09 -5.30
N CYS A 336 15.68 0.65 -4.24
CA CYS A 336 15.23 2.04 -4.08
C CYS A 336 16.28 2.87 -3.36
N SER A 337 16.08 4.19 -3.36
CA SER A 337 16.71 5.13 -2.44
C SER A 337 15.67 5.83 -1.59
N LEU A 338 16.08 6.42 -0.47
CA LEU A 338 15.25 7.21 0.42
C LEU A 338 15.65 8.69 0.37
N ASN A 339 14.67 9.58 0.57
CA ASN A 339 14.87 11.04 0.62
C ASN A 339 13.96 11.65 1.69
N SER A 340 14.55 12.34 2.66
CA SER A 340 13.86 13.07 3.74
C SER A 340 13.67 14.56 3.47
N ASP A 341 14.05 15.08 2.30
CA ASP A 341 13.84 16.48 1.96
C ASP A 341 12.35 16.86 2.06
N PRO A 342 12.00 18.07 2.50
CA PRO A 342 10.63 18.51 2.61
C PRO A 342 9.88 18.43 1.27
N CYS A 343 8.69 17.83 1.27
CA CYS A 343 7.80 17.85 0.12
C CYS A 343 6.88 19.08 0.15
N ARG A 344 6.60 19.68 -1.01
CA ARG A 344 5.69 20.82 -1.13
C ARG A 344 4.26 20.52 -0.69
N CYS A 345 3.85 19.26 -0.66
CA CYS A 345 2.54 18.85 -0.14
C CYS A 345 2.41 19.02 1.39
N GLY A 346 3.52 19.26 2.11
CA GLY A 346 3.53 19.45 3.55
C GLY A 346 3.59 18.18 4.38
N ARG A 347 3.53 16.98 3.76
CA ARG A 347 3.79 15.72 4.46
C ARG A 347 5.24 15.64 4.91
N THR A 348 5.44 15.14 6.11
CA THR A 348 6.76 15.07 6.75
C THR A 348 7.42 13.69 6.62
N SER A 349 6.70 12.71 6.10
CA SER A 349 7.24 11.35 5.95
C SER A 349 8.33 11.29 4.88
N ILE A 350 9.30 10.39 5.10
CA ILE A 350 10.35 10.06 4.13
C ILE A 350 9.72 9.57 2.82
N ARG A 351 10.38 9.86 1.71
CA ARG A 351 9.96 9.39 0.40
C ARG A 351 10.92 8.35 -0.14
N MET A 352 10.39 7.29 -0.69
CA MET A 352 11.16 6.32 -1.47
C MET A 352 11.11 6.68 -2.96
N SER A 353 12.18 6.39 -3.68
CA SER A 353 12.17 6.45 -5.14
C SER A 353 11.26 5.37 -5.74
N LYS A 354 10.92 5.47 -7.02
CA LYS A 354 10.41 4.30 -7.75
C LYS A 354 11.42 3.15 -7.63
N PRO A 355 10.94 1.90 -7.48
CA PRO A 355 11.81 0.75 -7.63
C PRO A 355 12.45 0.73 -9.01
N ILE A 356 13.78 0.73 -9.07
CA ILE A 356 14.53 0.65 -10.33
C ILE A 356 14.63 -0.77 -10.87
N GLY A 357 14.23 -1.76 -10.07
CA GLY A 357 14.24 -3.19 -10.38
C GLY A 357 14.29 -4.01 -9.10
N ARG A 358 14.43 -5.33 -9.27
CA ARG A 358 14.55 -6.27 -8.16
C ARG A 358 15.94 -6.90 -8.14
N SER A 359 16.50 -7.09 -6.96
CA SER A 359 17.81 -7.70 -6.79
C SER A 359 17.88 -9.17 -7.24
N ASP A 360 16.71 -9.86 -7.28
CA ASP A 360 16.55 -11.25 -7.72
C ASP A 360 16.19 -11.40 -9.21
N ASP A 361 15.82 -10.32 -9.90
CA ASP A 361 15.52 -10.30 -11.36
C ASP A 361 16.65 -9.67 -12.17
N MET A 362 17.70 -9.21 -11.52
CA MET A 362 18.84 -8.56 -12.16
C MET A 362 19.63 -9.52 -13.03
N LEU A 363 19.85 -9.15 -14.28
CA LEU A 363 20.70 -9.87 -15.23
C LEU A 363 22.12 -9.31 -15.17
N ILE A 364 23.12 -10.17 -15.17
CA ILE A 364 24.52 -9.77 -15.33
C ILE A 364 24.95 -10.07 -16.76
N ILE A 365 25.03 -9.05 -17.59
CA ILE A 365 25.42 -9.17 -19.00
C ILE A 365 26.81 -8.61 -19.16
N ARG A 366 27.81 -9.47 -19.41
CA ARG A 366 29.22 -9.10 -19.56
C ARG A 366 29.77 -8.24 -18.42
N GLY A 367 29.35 -8.54 -17.18
CA GLY A 367 29.78 -7.82 -15.99
C GLY A 367 29.01 -6.51 -15.71
N VAL A 368 27.99 -6.19 -16.50
CA VAL A 368 27.09 -5.05 -16.29
C VAL A 368 25.76 -5.56 -15.72
N ASN A 369 25.31 -4.93 -14.64
CA ASN A 369 23.99 -5.18 -14.06
C ASN A 369 22.93 -4.57 -14.96
N VAL A 370 21.99 -5.37 -15.44
CA VAL A 370 20.90 -4.94 -16.31
C VAL A 370 19.58 -5.41 -15.68
N PHE A 371 18.64 -4.51 -15.55
CA PHE A 371 17.31 -4.82 -15.06
C PHE A 371 16.31 -4.93 -16.21
N PRO A 372 15.29 -5.82 -16.12
CA PRO A 372 14.25 -5.93 -17.14
C PRO A 372 13.59 -4.58 -17.48
N SER A 373 13.37 -3.71 -16.49
CA SER A 373 12.81 -2.35 -16.69
C SER A 373 13.68 -1.46 -17.58
N GLN A 374 15.02 -1.60 -17.54
CA GLN A 374 15.91 -0.85 -18.43
C GLN A 374 15.84 -1.34 -19.88
N ILE A 375 15.61 -2.64 -20.07
CA ILE A 375 15.40 -3.22 -21.40
C ILE A 375 14.06 -2.72 -21.95
N GLU A 376 13.02 -2.75 -21.13
CA GLU A 376 11.68 -2.28 -21.48
C GLU A 376 11.68 -0.79 -21.88
N GLU A 377 12.35 0.06 -21.08
CA GLU A 377 12.50 1.50 -21.37
C GLU A 377 13.07 1.76 -22.77
N VAL A 378 14.10 0.98 -23.17
CA VAL A 378 14.69 1.08 -24.50
C VAL A 378 13.73 0.57 -25.58
N LEU A 379 13.03 -0.53 -25.31
CA LEU A 379 12.14 -1.16 -26.30
C LEU A 379 10.89 -0.29 -26.58
N ILE A 380 10.28 0.31 -25.57
CA ILE A 380 9.11 1.19 -25.70
C ILE A 380 9.41 2.41 -26.58
N GLY A 381 10.66 2.86 -26.63
CA GLY A 381 11.13 3.94 -27.49
C GLY A 381 11.27 3.57 -28.98
N ILE A 382 11.13 2.30 -29.35
CA ILE A 382 11.30 1.83 -30.73
C ILE A 382 9.93 1.76 -31.43
N PRO A 383 9.73 2.50 -32.54
CA PRO A 383 8.49 2.46 -33.30
C PRO A 383 8.12 1.03 -33.75
N GLY A 384 6.90 0.60 -33.43
CA GLY A 384 6.38 -0.72 -33.81
C GLY A 384 6.59 -1.82 -32.74
N ILE A 385 7.13 -1.49 -31.57
CA ILE A 385 7.12 -2.37 -30.39
C ILE A 385 5.94 -1.94 -29.51
N GLU A 386 5.02 -2.86 -29.25
CA GLU A 386 3.90 -2.65 -28.34
C GLU A 386 4.33 -2.99 -26.91
N PRO A 387 3.92 -2.21 -25.88
CA PRO A 387 4.11 -2.58 -24.50
C PRO A 387 3.28 -3.83 -24.17
N HIS A 388 3.86 -4.76 -23.45
CA HIS A 388 3.22 -6.03 -23.07
C HIS A 388 2.55 -5.94 -21.70
#